data_9482a0a99ebceb464f3a2aae404091a1
#
_entry.id   9482a0a99ebceb464f3a2aae404091a1
#
_cell.length_a   1.000
_cell.length_b   1.000
_cell.length_c   1.000
_cell.angle_alpha   90.00
_cell.angle_beta   90.00
_cell.angle_gamma   90.00
#
_symmetry.space_group_name_H-M   'P 1'
#
loop_
_entity.id
_entity.type
_entity.pdbx_description
1 polymer ?
#
loop_
_entity_poly.entity_id
_entity_poly.type
_entity_poly.pdbx_seq_one_letter_code
_entity_poly.pdbx_strand_id
1 'polypeptide(L)'
;KETLLDQDALPQLPFDELDRFYPMQHYLNRTFLGKKTLAYHSSMGCPFKCSFCAVVPIYEARWRGKSAANIYRDIKYVQEKWGADSIEFHDNNFFVSEKRTVEFSELMLRENMNWWGEGRIDTVDQYSDESLALMRRAGCRMIFFGAETGNDALLKQMDKGGKQTGEQIRRFAARMKKFDIIPEYSFVLGMPADSPEQVWAQIEEDIAFIKQVKTINPETEIIIYVYSPVPTEGSELYERILQAGFKFPATLEDWLSPQWESFDLRRNPLTPWLTPAMVRRIRDFETVLNARFPTVSDTKLSDLQRRVMQALGSLRYHTGIFSFPYEIKALQKFWLRYRQPETEGM
;
A
#
# COMPACT_ATOMS: atom_id res chain seq x y z
N LYS A 1 -7.68 -18.50 -23.78
CA LYS A 1 -7.08 -17.54 -22.83
C LYS A 1 -5.65 -17.26 -23.28
N GLU A 2 -5.34 -15.99 -23.56
CA GLU A 2 -4.00 -15.60 -23.99
C GLU A 2 -3.02 -15.73 -22.81
N THR A 3 -1.83 -16.23 -23.08
CA THR A 3 -0.71 -16.24 -22.12
C THR A 3 -0.14 -14.83 -21.99
N LEU A 4 0.27 -14.44 -20.77
CA LEU A 4 1.03 -13.20 -20.60
C LEU A 4 2.31 -13.27 -21.43
N LEU A 5 2.60 -12.20 -22.16
CA LEU A 5 3.80 -12.09 -22.97
C LEU A 5 5.06 -12.19 -22.11
N ASP A 6 6.11 -12.75 -22.68
CA ASP A 6 7.44 -12.72 -22.08
C ASP A 6 7.91 -11.26 -21.99
N GLN A 7 8.08 -10.79 -20.76
CA GLN A 7 8.44 -9.39 -20.50
C GLN A 7 9.86 -9.06 -20.96
N ASP A 8 10.75 -10.06 -21.06
CA ASP A 8 12.11 -9.88 -21.55
C ASP A 8 12.18 -9.81 -23.09
N ALA A 9 11.17 -10.35 -23.78
CA ALA A 9 11.05 -10.24 -25.22
C ALA A 9 10.51 -8.87 -25.70
N LEU A 10 9.97 -8.05 -24.76
CA LEU A 10 9.51 -6.72 -25.10
C LEU A 10 10.70 -5.77 -25.32
N PRO A 11 10.58 -4.83 -26.27
CA PRO A 11 11.59 -3.80 -26.43
C PRO A 11 11.71 -2.93 -25.18
N GLN A 12 12.84 -2.26 -25.03
CA GLN A 12 12.98 -1.22 -24.02
C GLN A 12 11.87 -0.17 -24.18
N LEU A 13 11.38 0.37 -23.07
CA LEU A 13 10.41 1.46 -23.12
C LEU A 13 10.97 2.65 -23.91
N PRO A 14 10.19 3.25 -24.80
CA PRO A 14 10.64 4.31 -25.69
C PRO A 14 10.75 5.66 -24.96
N PHE A 15 11.59 5.72 -23.93
CA PHE A 15 11.77 6.91 -23.10
C PHE A 15 12.18 8.16 -23.91
N ASP A 16 12.95 7.97 -24.98
CA ASP A 16 13.37 9.08 -25.84
C ASP A 16 12.22 9.67 -26.63
N GLU A 17 11.34 8.82 -27.14
CA GLU A 17 10.16 9.27 -27.83
C GLU A 17 9.21 9.98 -26.88
N LEU A 18 9.06 9.46 -25.65
CA LEU A 18 8.27 10.10 -24.63
C LEU A 18 8.82 11.50 -24.28
N ASP A 19 10.15 11.61 -24.11
CA ASP A 19 10.83 12.89 -23.79
C ASP A 19 10.65 13.94 -24.90
N ARG A 20 10.50 13.53 -26.16
CA ARG A 20 10.22 14.45 -27.29
C ARG A 20 8.85 15.08 -27.23
N PHE A 21 7.85 14.36 -26.71
CA PHE A 21 6.46 14.85 -26.61
C PHE A 21 6.17 15.50 -25.26
N TYR A 22 6.77 14.95 -24.20
CA TYR A 22 6.61 15.45 -22.83
C TYR A 22 7.89 15.22 -22.03
N PRO A 23 8.56 16.30 -21.59
CA PRO A 23 9.88 16.18 -20.96
C PRO A 23 9.93 15.18 -19.81
N MET A 24 10.84 14.22 -19.85
CA MET A 24 11.01 13.18 -18.85
C MET A 24 11.19 13.73 -17.43
N GLN A 25 11.69 14.94 -17.27
CA GLN A 25 11.83 15.61 -15.98
C GLN A 25 10.49 15.79 -15.25
N HIS A 26 9.37 15.82 -15.96
CA HIS A 26 8.01 15.90 -15.36
C HIS A 26 7.53 14.55 -14.81
N TYR A 27 8.16 13.45 -15.22
CA TYR A 27 7.88 12.12 -14.69
C TYR A 27 8.83 11.70 -13.55
N LEU A 28 9.89 12.48 -13.30
CA LEU A 28 10.85 12.25 -12.24
C LEU A 28 10.53 13.16 -11.04
N ASN A 29 9.59 12.74 -10.21
CA ASN A 29 9.12 13.52 -9.08
C ASN A 29 9.98 13.32 -7.84
N ARG A 30 9.97 14.31 -6.93
CA ARG A 30 10.58 14.17 -5.62
C ARG A 30 9.68 13.32 -4.72
N THR A 31 10.25 12.26 -4.14
CA THR A 31 9.62 11.45 -3.09
C THR A 31 10.52 11.39 -1.84
N PHE A 32 10.14 10.60 -0.86
CA PHE A 32 11.00 10.33 0.30
C PHE A 32 12.28 9.54 -0.05
N LEU A 33 12.26 8.85 -1.20
CA LEU A 33 13.41 8.06 -1.69
C LEU A 33 14.51 8.94 -2.28
N GLY A 34 14.14 9.99 -2.99
CA GLY A 34 15.09 10.84 -3.70
C GLY A 34 14.48 12.11 -4.29
N LYS A 35 15.29 12.83 -5.05
CA LYS A 35 14.88 14.08 -5.71
C LYS A 35 14.23 13.85 -7.07
N LYS A 36 14.59 12.75 -7.73
CA LYS A 36 14.15 12.36 -9.08
C LYS A 36 13.78 10.89 -9.09
N THR A 37 12.61 10.58 -8.56
CA THR A 37 12.12 9.20 -8.46
C THR A 37 11.47 8.77 -9.76
N LEU A 38 11.90 7.64 -10.29
CA LEU A 38 11.30 6.96 -11.44
C LEU A 38 10.19 6.03 -10.95
N ALA A 39 8.97 6.25 -11.43
CA ALA A 39 7.90 5.24 -11.31
C ALA A 39 8.10 4.19 -12.41
N TYR A 40 8.18 2.91 -12.05
CA TYR A 40 8.53 1.83 -12.96
C TYR A 40 7.73 0.56 -12.71
N HIS A 41 7.33 -0.12 -13.79
CA HIS A 41 6.70 -1.44 -13.74
C HIS A 41 7.67 -2.49 -14.28
N SER A 42 8.01 -3.47 -13.47
CA SER A 42 8.93 -4.55 -13.83
C SER A 42 8.24 -5.89 -14.05
N SER A 43 6.95 -5.98 -13.76
CA SER A 43 6.16 -7.21 -13.94
C SER A 43 4.70 -6.92 -14.20
N MET A 44 3.99 -7.92 -14.71
CA MET A 44 2.56 -7.88 -14.99
C MET A 44 1.83 -8.94 -14.15
N GLY A 45 0.75 -8.51 -13.48
CA GLY A 45 -0.13 -9.38 -12.72
C GLY A 45 0.41 -9.80 -11.35
N CYS A 46 -0.28 -10.77 -10.74
CA CYS A 46 0.05 -11.33 -9.43
C CYS A 46 -0.38 -12.80 -9.39
N PRO A 47 0.43 -13.74 -8.83
CA PRO A 47 0.11 -15.16 -8.85
C PRO A 47 -0.89 -15.59 -7.75
N PHE A 48 -1.41 -14.67 -6.97
CA PHE A 48 -2.32 -14.93 -5.85
C PHE A 48 -3.77 -14.63 -6.21
N LYS A 49 -4.72 -15.31 -5.52
CA LYS A 49 -6.17 -15.24 -5.76
C LYS A 49 -6.92 -14.56 -4.63
N CYS A 50 -6.39 -13.45 -4.10
CA CYS A 50 -7.06 -12.72 -3.01
C CYS A 50 -8.48 -12.31 -3.42
N SER A 51 -9.48 -12.69 -2.64
CA SER A 51 -10.92 -12.55 -2.98
C SER A 51 -11.41 -11.09 -3.01
N PHE A 52 -10.65 -10.15 -2.48
CA PHE A 52 -10.95 -8.72 -2.45
C PHE A 52 -10.18 -7.90 -3.49
N CYS A 53 -9.32 -8.54 -4.31
CA CYS A 53 -8.34 -7.83 -5.12
C CYS A 53 -8.78 -7.71 -6.59
N ALA A 54 -8.83 -6.47 -7.11
CA ALA A 54 -9.19 -6.18 -8.49
C ALA A 54 -8.19 -6.75 -9.53
N VAL A 55 -6.97 -7.10 -9.12
CA VAL A 55 -5.96 -7.71 -10.00
C VAL A 55 -6.35 -9.13 -10.42
N VAL A 56 -7.10 -9.85 -9.58
CA VAL A 56 -7.49 -11.25 -9.83
C VAL A 56 -8.35 -11.41 -11.08
N PRO A 57 -9.45 -10.66 -11.29
CA PRO A 57 -10.26 -10.80 -12.51
C PRO A 57 -9.52 -10.36 -13.78
N ILE A 58 -8.51 -9.48 -13.67
CA ILE A 58 -7.73 -9.00 -14.81
C ILE A 58 -6.68 -10.03 -15.24
N TYR A 59 -5.91 -10.56 -14.28
CA TYR A 59 -4.74 -11.41 -14.57
C TYR A 59 -4.95 -12.89 -14.25
N GLU A 60 -6.06 -13.28 -13.61
CA GLU A 60 -6.41 -14.67 -13.29
C GLU A 60 -5.29 -15.44 -12.57
N ALA A 61 -4.67 -14.82 -11.59
CA ALA A 61 -3.52 -15.34 -10.84
C ALA A 61 -2.31 -15.70 -11.73
N ARG A 62 -2.11 -14.97 -12.81
CA ARG A 62 -0.92 -15.07 -13.66
C ARG A 62 0.06 -13.94 -13.34
N TRP A 63 1.34 -14.24 -13.45
CA TRP A 63 2.41 -13.28 -13.24
C TRP A 63 3.55 -13.50 -14.24
N ARG A 64 4.10 -12.42 -14.77
CA ARG A 64 5.31 -12.41 -15.60
C ARG A 64 6.14 -11.18 -15.27
N GLY A 65 7.40 -11.40 -14.88
CA GLY A 65 8.36 -10.34 -14.59
C GLY A 65 9.48 -10.27 -15.61
N LYS A 66 10.03 -9.08 -15.81
CA LYS A 66 11.33 -8.88 -16.47
C LYS A 66 12.43 -9.52 -15.64
N SER A 67 13.50 -9.95 -16.26
CA SER A 67 14.73 -10.34 -15.57
C SER A 67 15.37 -9.16 -14.84
N ALA A 68 16.16 -9.46 -13.82
CA ALA A 68 16.91 -8.45 -13.07
C ALA A 68 17.82 -7.61 -14.01
N ALA A 69 18.43 -8.26 -15.00
CA ALA A 69 19.30 -7.59 -15.98
C ALA A 69 18.52 -6.57 -16.84
N ASN A 70 17.31 -6.91 -17.29
CA ASN A 70 16.49 -6.00 -18.09
C ASN A 70 15.94 -4.83 -17.27
N ILE A 71 15.56 -5.08 -16.00
CA ILE A 71 15.16 -4.02 -15.06
C ILE A 71 16.33 -3.05 -14.86
N TYR A 72 17.51 -3.58 -14.54
CA TYR A 72 18.70 -2.77 -14.30
C TYR A 72 19.08 -1.94 -15.53
N ARG A 73 19.06 -2.53 -16.75
CA ARG A 73 19.32 -1.81 -18.00
C ARG A 73 18.39 -0.60 -18.18
N ASP A 74 17.09 -0.79 -17.97
CA ASP A 74 16.10 0.27 -18.17
C ASP A 74 16.30 1.40 -17.13
N ILE A 75 16.54 1.05 -15.87
CA ILE A 75 16.81 2.01 -14.79
C ILE A 75 18.11 2.77 -15.04
N LYS A 76 19.16 2.05 -15.39
CA LYS A 76 20.46 2.64 -15.67
C LYS A 76 20.39 3.65 -16.80
N TYR A 77 19.65 3.35 -17.86
CA TYR A 77 19.41 4.26 -18.97
C TYR A 77 18.75 5.58 -18.52
N VAL A 78 17.70 5.49 -17.68
CA VAL A 78 17.01 6.70 -17.16
C VAL A 78 17.90 7.46 -16.18
N GLN A 79 18.67 6.77 -15.37
CA GLN A 79 19.65 7.37 -14.46
C GLN A 79 20.69 8.18 -15.22
N GLU A 80 21.33 7.60 -16.22
CA GLU A 80 22.42 8.23 -16.99
C GLU A 80 21.92 9.40 -17.82
N LYS A 81 20.73 9.31 -18.40
CA LYS A 81 20.22 10.32 -19.31
C LYS A 81 19.52 11.49 -18.62
N TRP A 82 18.70 11.23 -17.61
CA TRP A 82 17.87 12.26 -16.93
C TRP A 82 18.18 12.43 -15.46
N GLY A 83 19.09 11.60 -14.91
CA GLY A 83 19.57 11.71 -13.54
C GLY A 83 18.58 11.22 -12.51
N ALA A 84 17.80 10.18 -12.82
CA ALA A 84 17.00 9.49 -11.80
C ALA A 84 17.90 8.99 -10.65
N ASP A 85 17.48 9.22 -9.41
CA ASP A 85 18.24 8.90 -8.22
C ASP A 85 17.51 7.92 -7.27
N SER A 86 16.31 7.53 -7.63
CA SER A 86 15.48 6.61 -6.85
C SER A 86 14.38 5.98 -7.71
N ILE A 87 13.74 4.90 -7.20
CA ILE A 87 12.77 4.10 -7.95
C ILE A 87 11.59 3.72 -7.07
N GLU A 88 10.39 3.84 -7.59
CA GLU A 88 9.17 3.23 -7.08
C GLU A 88 8.69 2.15 -8.04
N PHE A 89 8.70 0.88 -7.58
CA PHE A 89 8.17 -0.24 -8.35
C PHE A 89 6.67 -0.38 -8.09
N HIS A 90 5.86 0.02 -9.05
CA HIS A 90 4.40 -0.08 -9.01
C HIS A 90 3.89 -1.41 -9.59
N ASP A 91 4.64 -2.47 -9.38
CA ASP A 91 4.24 -3.83 -9.70
C ASP A 91 3.11 -4.29 -8.77
N ASN A 92 2.09 -4.98 -9.26
CA ASN A 92 1.10 -5.60 -8.39
C ASN A 92 1.71 -6.54 -7.33
N ASN A 93 2.90 -7.06 -7.57
CA ASN A 93 3.75 -7.77 -6.63
C ASN A 93 5.18 -7.90 -7.21
N PHE A 94 6.10 -7.08 -6.74
CA PHE A 94 7.50 -7.12 -7.15
C PHE A 94 8.22 -8.36 -6.59
N PHE A 95 7.90 -8.75 -5.36
CA PHE A 95 8.63 -9.74 -4.56
C PHE A 95 8.13 -11.18 -4.76
N VAL A 96 7.63 -11.54 -5.93
CA VAL A 96 7.19 -12.93 -6.22
C VAL A 96 8.35 -13.93 -6.21
N SER A 97 9.55 -13.51 -6.60
CA SER A 97 10.73 -14.36 -6.72
C SER A 97 11.91 -13.79 -5.93
N GLU A 98 12.33 -14.49 -4.86
CA GLU A 98 13.53 -14.12 -4.09
C GLU A 98 14.77 -14.07 -4.97
N LYS A 99 14.97 -15.10 -5.83
CA LYS A 99 16.10 -15.15 -6.78
C LYS A 99 16.19 -13.89 -7.62
N ARG A 100 15.08 -13.47 -8.26
CA ARG A 100 15.03 -12.25 -9.09
C ARG A 100 15.35 -11.00 -8.29
N THR A 101 14.82 -10.92 -7.06
CA THR A 101 15.05 -9.78 -6.16
C THR A 101 16.50 -9.69 -5.71
N VAL A 102 17.13 -10.83 -5.42
CA VAL A 102 18.56 -10.94 -5.08
C VAL A 102 19.43 -10.50 -6.27
N GLU A 103 19.20 -11.08 -7.45
CA GLU A 103 19.93 -10.71 -8.67
C GLU A 103 19.82 -9.20 -8.98
N PHE A 104 18.62 -8.62 -8.84
CA PHE A 104 18.42 -7.18 -8.99
C PHE A 104 19.20 -6.38 -7.93
N SER A 105 19.12 -6.81 -6.66
CA SER A 105 19.82 -6.14 -5.56
C SER A 105 21.34 -6.16 -5.75
N GLU A 106 21.92 -7.26 -6.24
CA GLU A 106 23.35 -7.36 -6.56
C GLU A 106 23.78 -6.33 -7.61
N LEU A 107 22.98 -6.15 -8.65
CA LEU A 107 23.23 -5.13 -9.68
C LEU A 107 23.15 -3.71 -9.13
N MET A 108 22.21 -3.47 -8.21
CA MET A 108 21.97 -2.14 -7.62
C MET A 108 22.98 -1.73 -6.55
N LEU A 109 23.83 -2.62 -6.02
CA LEU A 109 24.79 -2.31 -4.95
C LEU A 109 25.70 -1.11 -5.25
N ARG A 110 25.98 -0.84 -6.51
CA ARG A 110 26.91 0.22 -6.95
C ARG A 110 26.21 1.51 -7.38
N GLU A 111 24.88 1.52 -7.47
CA GLU A 111 24.15 2.63 -8.10
C GLU A 111 23.77 3.73 -7.10
N ASN A 112 23.91 3.50 -5.82
CA ASN A 112 23.54 4.45 -4.75
C ASN A 112 22.12 5.04 -4.93
N MET A 113 21.18 4.20 -5.37
CA MET A 113 19.77 4.56 -5.58
C MET A 113 18.92 3.91 -4.51
N ASN A 114 17.98 4.68 -3.95
CA ASN A 114 16.96 4.10 -3.08
C ASN A 114 15.79 3.57 -3.90
N TRP A 115 15.12 2.54 -3.38
CA TRP A 115 13.95 2.00 -4.01
C TRP A 115 12.89 1.50 -3.02
N TRP A 116 11.67 1.46 -3.51
CA TRP A 116 10.46 0.97 -2.88
C TRP A 116 9.74 0.00 -3.83
N GLY A 117 8.92 -0.90 -3.32
CA GLY A 117 8.10 -1.78 -4.13
C GLY A 117 6.99 -2.43 -3.32
N GLU A 118 6.04 -3.07 -4.02
CA GLU A 118 4.88 -3.73 -3.43
C GLU A 118 5.07 -5.23 -3.31
N GLY A 119 4.67 -5.81 -2.18
CA GLY A 119 4.82 -7.23 -1.89
C GLY A 119 3.80 -7.79 -0.92
N ARG A 120 3.96 -9.06 -0.60
CA ARG A 120 3.14 -9.79 0.40
C ARG A 120 4.00 -10.18 1.58
N ILE A 121 3.43 -10.07 2.78
CA ILE A 121 4.11 -10.45 4.03
C ILE A 121 4.50 -11.92 4.00
N ASP A 122 3.57 -12.81 3.67
CA ASP A 122 3.78 -14.26 3.64
C ASP A 122 4.83 -14.71 2.61
N THR A 123 5.07 -13.93 1.58
CA THR A 123 6.12 -14.18 0.57
C THR A 123 7.48 -13.69 1.05
N VAL A 124 7.57 -12.42 1.46
CA VAL A 124 8.86 -11.83 1.87
C VAL A 124 9.34 -12.36 3.23
N ASP A 125 8.42 -12.83 4.09
CA ASP A 125 8.77 -13.50 5.35
C ASP A 125 9.52 -14.84 5.12
N GLN A 126 9.43 -15.42 3.91
CA GLN A 126 10.19 -16.63 3.53
C GLN A 126 11.59 -16.32 2.99
N TYR A 127 11.89 -15.06 2.67
CA TYR A 127 13.22 -14.65 2.21
C TYR A 127 14.26 -14.90 3.30
N SER A 128 15.47 -15.25 2.90
CA SER A 128 16.59 -15.42 3.85
C SER A 128 16.97 -14.07 4.49
N ASP A 129 17.60 -14.11 5.65
CA ASP A 129 18.13 -12.91 6.32
C ASP A 129 19.22 -12.25 5.46
N GLU A 130 20.00 -13.04 4.73
CA GLU A 130 21.01 -12.61 3.78
C GLU A 130 20.40 -11.81 2.64
N SER A 131 19.27 -12.28 2.09
CA SER A 131 18.53 -11.59 1.02
C SER A 131 17.98 -10.25 1.49
N LEU A 132 17.38 -10.18 2.68
CA LEU A 132 16.88 -8.93 3.26
C LEU A 132 18.00 -7.93 3.53
N ALA A 133 19.13 -8.41 4.08
CA ALA A 133 20.31 -7.56 4.32
C ALA A 133 20.92 -7.05 3.00
N LEU A 134 20.92 -7.87 1.94
CA LEU A 134 21.38 -7.48 0.61
C LEU A 134 20.45 -6.40 0.02
N MET A 135 19.14 -6.62 0.05
CA MET A 135 18.13 -5.65 -0.41
C MET A 135 18.35 -4.29 0.25
N ARG A 136 18.54 -4.27 1.59
CA ARG A 136 18.78 -3.03 2.32
C ARG A 136 20.06 -2.31 1.88
N ARG A 137 21.16 -3.04 1.70
CA ARG A 137 22.43 -2.48 1.18
C ARG A 137 22.29 -1.96 -0.25
N ALA A 138 21.46 -2.63 -1.05
CA ALA A 138 21.15 -2.25 -2.44
C ALA A 138 20.15 -1.08 -2.55
N GLY A 139 19.74 -0.46 -1.44
CA GLY A 139 18.91 0.72 -1.42
C GLY A 139 17.42 0.49 -1.17
N CYS A 140 16.97 -0.74 -0.87
CA CYS A 140 15.59 -0.97 -0.43
C CYS A 140 15.31 -0.21 0.87
N ARG A 141 14.42 0.76 0.83
CA ARG A 141 14.10 1.61 1.99
C ARG A 141 12.79 1.23 2.65
N MET A 142 11.81 0.91 1.85
CA MET A 142 10.47 0.62 2.31
C MET A 142 9.84 -0.40 1.37
N ILE A 143 8.93 -1.20 1.89
CA ILE A 143 8.13 -2.14 1.10
C ILE A 143 6.68 -2.03 1.57
N PHE A 144 5.79 -1.80 0.59
CA PHE A 144 4.35 -1.85 0.82
C PHE A 144 3.87 -3.30 0.94
N PHE A 145 3.07 -3.57 1.96
CA PHE A 145 2.51 -4.88 2.24
C PHE A 145 1.02 -4.80 2.57
N GLY A 146 0.24 -5.62 1.91
CA GLY A 146 -1.14 -5.85 2.34
C GLY A 146 -1.19 -6.63 3.65
N ALA A 147 -1.36 -5.96 4.79
CA ALA A 147 -1.65 -6.59 6.07
C ALA A 147 -3.13 -6.91 6.21
N GLU A 148 -3.98 -6.07 5.70
CA GLU A 148 -5.43 -6.06 5.59
C GLU A 148 -6.14 -5.98 6.95
N THR A 149 -5.92 -6.94 7.85
CA THR A 149 -6.53 -7.04 9.18
C THR A 149 -5.67 -7.87 10.13
N GLY A 150 -5.87 -7.68 11.43
CA GLY A 150 -5.30 -8.54 12.47
C GLY A 150 -6.13 -9.80 12.78
N ASN A 151 -7.31 -9.93 12.19
CA ASN A 151 -8.26 -11.00 12.47
C ASN A 151 -8.06 -12.18 11.50
N ASP A 152 -7.65 -13.35 12.03
CA ASP A 152 -7.33 -14.53 11.23
C ASP A 152 -8.54 -15.09 10.46
N ALA A 153 -9.76 -14.94 10.99
CA ALA A 153 -10.96 -15.37 10.29
C ALA A 153 -11.24 -14.49 9.05
N LEU A 154 -11.04 -13.18 9.17
CA LEU A 154 -11.15 -12.26 8.03
C LEU A 154 -10.03 -12.49 7.00
N LEU A 155 -8.78 -12.70 7.45
CA LEU A 155 -7.67 -13.06 6.55
C LEU A 155 -7.95 -14.31 5.74
N LYS A 156 -8.61 -15.31 6.36
CA LYS A 156 -9.05 -16.52 5.66
C LYS A 156 -10.13 -16.22 4.62
N GLN A 157 -11.12 -15.40 4.93
CA GLN A 157 -12.17 -14.98 3.98
C GLN A 157 -11.61 -14.19 2.81
N MET A 158 -10.59 -13.38 3.05
CA MET A 158 -9.88 -12.63 2.01
C MET A 158 -9.01 -13.52 1.11
N ASP A 159 -8.93 -14.81 1.39
CA ASP A 159 -8.11 -15.79 0.67
C ASP A 159 -6.68 -15.31 0.41
N LYS A 160 -6.04 -14.78 1.47
CA LYS A 160 -4.63 -14.36 1.42
C LYS A 160 -3.67 -15.57 1.33
N GLY A 161 -4.06 -16.59 0.53
CA GLY A 161 -3.29 -17.82 0.33
C GLY A 161 -3.33 -18.79 1.53
N GLY A 162 -4.25 -18.54 2.50
CA GLY A 162 -4.45 -19.41 3.68
C GLY A 162 -3.28 -19.46 4.65
N LYS A 163 -2.28 -18.58 4.51
CA LYS A 163 -1.02 -18.63 5.29
C LYS A 163 -0.80 -17.40 6.17
N GLN A 164 -1.30 -16.23 5.77
CA GLN A 164 -1.09 -14.99 6.51
C GLN A 164 -1.95 -14.97 7.78
N THR A 165 -1.33 -14.68 8.92
CA THR A 165 -1.98 -14.57 10.24
C THR A 165 -1.61 -13.25 10.91
N GLY A 166 -2.44 -12.81 11.88
CA GLY A 166 -2.13 -11.63 12.69
C GLY A 166 -0.82 -11.78 13.47
N GLU A 167 -0.48 -13.00 13.93
CA GLU A 167 0.81 -13.25 14.56
C GLU A 167 1.98 -13.08 13.58
N GLN A 168 1.86 -13.62 12.38
CA GLN A 168 2.87 -13.43 11.34
C GLN A 168 3.09 -11.95 11.01
N ILE A 169 2.01 -11.15 10.88
CA ILE A 169 2.10 -9.71 10.61
C ILE A 169 2.92 -9.01 11.71
N ARG A 170 2.65 -9.30 13.00
CA ARG A 170 3.40 -8.71 14.12
C ARG A 170 4.87 -9.14 14.13
N ARG A 171 5.13 -10.43 13.97
CA ARG A 171 6.49 -10.98 13.92
C ARG A 171 7.29 -10.39 12.76
N PHE A 172 6.66 -10.26 11.60
CA PHE A 172 7.29 -9.71 10.42
C PHE A 172 7.60 -8.20 10.58
N ALA A 173 6.76 -7.42 11.26
CA ALA A 173 7.09 -6.02 11.59
C ALA A 173 8.36 -5.91 12.44
N ALA A 174 8.56 -6.82 13.42
CA ALA A 174 9.78 -6.88 14.22
C ALA A 174 10.99 -7.31 13.37
N ARG A 175 10.80 -8.27 12.46
CA ARG A 175 11.85 -8.73 11.55
C ARG A 175 12.33 -7.62 10.63
N MET A 176 11.44 -6.87 10.01
CA MET A 176 11.78 -5.77 9.10
C MET A 176 12.58 -4.66 9.81
N LYS A 177 12.25 -4.37 11.08
CA LYS A 177 13.02 -3.44 11.91
C LYS A 177 14.49 -3.87 12.06
N LYS A 178 14.76 -5.18 12.21
CA LYS A 178 16.12 -5.72 12.29
C LYS A 178 16.96 -5.38 11.06
N PHE A 179 16.34 -5.31 9.87
CA PHE A 179 17.02 -5.03 8.61
C PHE A 179 16.98 -3.55 8.19
N ASP A 180 16.40 -2.66 9.01
CA ASP A 180 16.25 -1.23 8.68
C ASP A 180 15.51 -1.02 7.34
N ILE A 181 14.53 -1.89 7.03
CA ILE A 181 13.59 -1.74 5.93
C ILE A 181 12.23 -1.40 6.53
N ILE A 182 11.67 -0.26 6.15
CA ILE A 182 10.38 0.21 6.67
C ILE A 182 9.25 -0.64 6.06
N PRO A 183 8.47 -1.37 6.86
CA PRO A 183 7.24 -1.97 6.34
C PRO A 183 6.14 -0.91 6.28
N GLU A 184 5.53 -0.76 5.12
CA GLU A 184 4.35 0.07 4.91
C GLU A 184 3.13 -0.86 4.82
N TYR A 185 2.33 -0.89 5.88
CA TYR A 185 1.21 -1.83 5.99
C TYR A 185 -0.11 -1.16 5.62
N SER A 186 -0.81 -1.72 4.63
CA SER A 186 -2.20 -1.37 4.37
C SER A 186 -3.14 -2.21 5.22
N PHE A 187 -4.13 -1.55 5.82
CA PHE A 187 -5.24 -2.16 6.52
C PHE A 187 -6.55 -1.81 5.83
N VAL A 188 -7.46 -2.78 5.73
CA VAL A 188 -8.77 -2.62 5.11
C VAL A 188 -9.83 -2.86 6.18
N LEU A 189 -10.42 -1.78 6.70
CA LEU A 189 -11.37 -1.81 7.79
C LEU A 189 -12.83 -1.76 7.30
N GLY A 190 -13.71 -2.38 8.04
CA GLY A 190 -15.15 -2.34 7.74
C GLY A 190 -15.60 -3.41 6.77
N MET A 191 -15.06 -4.62 6.88
CA MET A 191 -15.52 -5.80 6.15
C MET A 191 -16.98 -6.15 6.50
N PRO A 192 -17.74 -6.78 5.58
CA PRO A 192 -19.11 -7.20 5.87
C PRO A 192 -19.16 -8.24 7.00
N ALA A 193 -20.12 -8.10 7.90
CA ALA A 193 -20.41 -9.05 8.97
C ALA A 193 -21.93 -9.24 9.10
N ASP A 194 -22.35 -10.14 9.99
CA ASP A 194 -23.76 -10.51 10.14
C ASP A 194 -24.59 -9.42 10.83
N SER A 195 -23.94 -8.50 11.55
CA SER A 195 -24.63 -7.35 12.15
C SER A 195 -23.74 -6.09 12.21
N PRO A 196 -24.33 -4.89 12.32
CA PRO A 196 -23.58 -3.65 12.49
C PRO A 196 -22.67 -3.65 13.73
N GLU A 197 -23.07 -4.32 14.81
CA GLU A 197 -22.30 -4.45 16.05
C GLU A 197 -21.02 -5.26 15.81
N GLN A 198 -21.11 -6.31 15.00
CA GLN A 198 -19.94 -7.11 14.61
C GLN A 198 -18.99 -6.32 13.73
N VAL A 199 -19.50 -5.54 12.76
CA VAL A 199 -18.67 -4.64 11.95
C VAL A 199 -17.94 -3.64 12.83
N TRP A 200 -18.64 -3.06 13.82
CA TRP A 200 -18.03 -2.13 14.77
C TRP A 200 -16.93 -2.81 15.60
N ALA A 201 -17.20 -4.01 16.12
CA ALA A 201 -16.23 -4.78 16.89
C ALA A 201 -14.96 -5.08 16.07
N GLN A 202 -15.11 -5.50 14.82
CA GLN A 202 -13.98 -5.71 13.89
C GLN A 202 -13.13 -4.44 13.71
N ILE A 203 -13.77 -3.28 13.53
CA ILE A 203 -13.06 -1.99 13.41
C ILE A 203 -12.23 -1.71 14.67
N GLU A 204 -12.78 -1.93 15.86
CA GLU A 204 -12.05 -1.70 17.12
C GLU A 204 -10.92 -2.73 17.33
N GLU A 205 -11.11 -4.00 16.93
CA GLU A 205 -10.07 -5.02 16.94
C GLU A 205 -8.90 -4.63 16.02
N ASP A 206 -9.17 -4.16 14.81
CA ASP A 206 -8.13 -3.71 13.89
C ASP A 206 -7.41 -2.46 14.38
N ILE A 207 -8.12 -1.51 14.99
CA ILE A 207 -7.51 -0.35 15.67
C ILE A 207 -6.56 -0.80 16.77
N ALA A 208 -6.98 -1.76 17.60
CA ALA A 208 -6.14 -2.31 18.66
C ALA A 208 -4.92 -3.05 18.08
N PHE A 209 -5.10 -3.81 17.00
CA PHE A 209 -4.03 -4.52 16.32
C PHE A 209 -3.00 -3.57 15.70
N ILE A 210 -3.43 -2.52 15.02
CA ILE A 210 -2.55 -1.47 14.47
C ILE A 210 -1.70 -0.84 15.59
N LYS A 211 -2.30 -0.58 16.75
CA LYS A 211 -1.56 -0.08 17.93
C LYS A 211 -0.48 -1.07 18.40
N GLN A 212 -0.76 -2.37 18.37
CA GLN A 212 0.24 -3.40 18.70
C GLN A 212 1.39 -3.38 17.69
N VAL A 213 1.10 -3.33 16.38
CA VAL A 213 2.12 -3.22 15.32
C VAL A 213 3.01 -2.00 15.55
N LYS A 214 2.43 -0.84 15.83
CA LYS A 214 3.18 0.41 16.12
C LYS A 214 4.00 0.33 17.42
N THR A 215 3.60 -0.49 18.39
CA THR A 215 4.38 -0.73 19.61
C THR A 215 5.60 -1.60 19.30
N ILE A 216 5.45 -2.61 18.44
CA ILE A 216 6.54 -3.53 18.03
C ILE A 216 7.56 -2.80 17.16
N ASN A 217 7.08 -2.11 16.14
CA ASN A 217 7.91 -1.33 15.22
C ASN A 217 7.28 0.04 14.96
N PRO A 218 7.69 1.08 15.70
CA PRO A 218 7.16 2.44 15.52
C PRO A 218 7.38 3.03 14.13
N GLU A 219 8.35 2.52 13.38
CA GLU A 219 8.65 2.97 12.01
C GLU A 219 7.71 2.36 10.97
N THR A 220 6.98 1.27 11.29
CA THR A 220 5.97 0.73 10.37
C THR A 220 5.02 1.83 9.94
N GLU A 221 4.96 2.15 8.66
CA GLU A 221 3.95 3.06 8.13
C GLU A 221 2.61 2.35 7.99
N ILE A 222 1.54 3.08 8.23
CA ILE A 222 0.18 2.52 8.24
C ILE A 222 -0.70 3.32 7.29
N ILE A 223 -1.28 2.63 6.32
CA ILE A 223 -2.31 3.14 5.43
C ILE A 223 -3.63 2.46 5.78
N ILE A 224 -4.69 3.23 5.95
CA ILE A 224 -6.02 2.69 6.29
C ILE A 224 -6.99 2.97 5.14
N TYR A 225 -7.49 1.90 4.56
CA TYR A 225 -8.60 1.92 3.62
C TYR A 225 -9.90 1.53 4.32
N VAL A 226 -10.98 2.14 3.92
CA VAL A 226 -12.33 1.66 4.24
C VAL A 226 -12.73 0.66 3.16
N TYR A 227 -13.20 -0.52 3.56
CA TYR A 227 -13.50 -1.57 2.60
C TYR A 227 -14.51 -1.14 1.54
N SER A 228 -14.13 -1.30 0.30
CA SER A 228 -15.01 -1.15 -0.86
C SER A 228 -14.94 -2.41 -1.72
N PRO A 229 -16.10 -2.97 -2.10
CA PRO A 229 -16.16 -4.19 -2.88
C PRO A 229 -15.57 -4.06 -4.29
N VAL A 230 -14.96 -5.15 -4.76
CA VAL A 230 -14.56 -5.32 -6.15
C VAL A 230 -15.26 -6.57 -6.73
N PRO A 231 -15.55 -6.63 -8.04
CA PRO A 231 -16.27 -7.74 -8.65
C PRO A 231 -15.36 -8.97 -8.83
N THR A 232 -15.14 -9.70 -7.76
CA THR A 232 -14.38 -10.97 -7.74
C THR A 232 -15.35 -12.15 -7.74
N GLU A 233 -16.15 -12.28 -8.78
CA GLU A 233 -17.18 -13.31 -8.92
C GLU A 233 -16.66 -14.71 -8.61
N GLY A 234 -17.50 -15.50 -7.90
CA GLY A 234 -17.17 -16.85 -7.48
C GLY A 234 -16.32 -16.96 -6.22
N SER A 235 -15.96 -15.85 -5.56
CA SER A 235 -15.34 -15.86 -4.23
C SER A 235 -16.41 -15.87 -3.12
N GLU A 236 -16.08 -16.50 -1.96
CA GLU A 236 -16.98 -16.46 -0.79
C GLU A 236 -17.29 -15.01 -0.35
N LEU A 237 -16.28 -14.14 -0.43
CA LEU A 237 -16.45 -12.73 -0.07
C LEU A 237 -17.41 -12.01 -1.02
N TYR A 238 -17.37 -12.31 -2.32
CA TYR A 238 -18.30 -11.73 -3.31
C TYR A 238 -19.74 -12.07 -2.97
N GLU A 239 -20.05 -13.33 -2.66
CA GLU A 239 -21.38 -13.77 -2.27
C GLU A 239 -21.87 -13.05 -0.99
N ARG A 240 -21.01 -12.92 0.01
CA ARG A 240 -21.33 -12.17 1.25
C ARG A 240 -21.63 -10.70 0.97
N ILE A 241 -20.90 -10.06 0.08
CA ILE A 241 -21.11 -8.66 -0.33
C ILE A 241 -22.50 -8.48 -0.93
N LEU A 242 -22.92 -9.38 -1.84
CA LEU A 242 -24.24 -9.34 -2.44
C LEU A 242 -25.33 -9.57 -1.40
N GLN A 243 -25.16 -10.54 -0.48
CA GLN A 243 -26.10 -10.80 0.61
C GLN A 243 -26.21 -9.61 1.58
N ALA A 244 -25.12 -8.87 1.80
CA ALA A 244 -25.09 -7.64 2.60
C ALA A 244 -25.72 -6.43 1.87
N GLY A 245 -26.26 -6.62 0.66
CA GLY A 245 -27.03 -5.62 -0.08
C GLY A 245 -26.22 -4.72 -0.99
N PHE A 246 -24.94 -4.99 -1.21
CA PHE A 246 -24.14 -4.23 -2.18
C PHE A 246 -24.56 -4.59 -3.61
N LYS A 247 -24.66 -3.56 -4.46
CA LYS A 247 -25.02 -3.73 -5.87
C LYS A 247 -23.94 -3.12 -6.74
N PHE A 248 -23.31 -3.95 -7.57
CA PHE A 248 -22.39 -3.44 -8.58
C PHE A 248 -23.16 -2.76 -9.70
N PRO A 249 -22.65 -1.66 -10.27
CA PRO A 249 -23.20 -1.08 -11.49
C PRO A 249 -23.25 -2.12 -12.62
N ALA A 250 -24.39 -2.20 -13.31
CA ALA A 250 -24.59 -3.17 -14.39
C ALA A 250 -24.23 -2.61 -15.77
N THR A 251 -24.29 -1.29 -15.93
CA THR A 251 -24.02 -0.58 -17.18
C THR A 251 -22.96 0.51 -16.98
N LEU A 252 -22.42 1.01 -18.08
CA LEU A 252 -21.48 2.14 -18.04
C LEU A 252 -22.16 3.40 -17.48
N GLU A 253 -23.42 3.62 -17.79
CA GLU A 253 -24.22 4.74 -17.29
C GLU A 253 -24.39 4.68 -15.77
N ASP A 254 -24.54 3.47 -15.20
CA ASP A 254 -24.59 3.30 -13.75
C ASP A 254 -23.27 3.74 -13.09
N TRP A 255 -22.12 3.42 -13.70
CA TRP A 255 -20.80 3.84 -13.22
C TRP A 255 -20.59 5.35 -13.27
N LEU A 256 -21.25 6.03 -14.23
CA LEU A 256 -21.20 7.49 -14.39
C LEU A 256 -22.26 8.22 -13.55
N SER A 257 -23.02 7.52 -12.72
CA SER A 257 -24.02 8.15 -11.86
C SER A 257 -23.39 9.01 -10.77
N PRO A 258 -24.05 10.08 -10.27
CA PRO A 258 -23.52 10.96 -9.24
C PRO A 258 -23.12 10.23 -7.96
N GLN A 259 -23.73 9.09 -7.66
CA GLN A 259 -23.37 8.24 -6.53
C GLN A 259 -21.95 7.71 -6.69
N TRP A 260 -21.60 7.21 -7.88
CA TRP A 260 -20.26 6.67 -8.15
C TRP A 260 -19.22 7.75 -8.41
N GLU A 261 -19.61 8.92 -8.91
CA GLU A 261 -18.70 10.09 -8.96
C GLU A 261 -18.24 10.54 -7.58
N SER A 262 -19.07 10.33 -6.55
CA SER A 262 -18.72 10.67 -5.16
C SER A 262 -17.98 9.56 -4.41
N PHE A 263 -17.66 8.45 -5.09
CA PHE A 263 -16.95 7.32 -4.50
C PHE A 263 -15.56 7.73 -4.02
N ASP A 264 -15.22 7.34 -2.79
CA ASP A 264 -13.93 7.60 -2.17
C ASP A 264 -13.63 6.47 -1.17
N LEU A 265 -12.56 5.71 -1.42
CA LEU A 265 -12.11 4.59 -0.59
C LEU A 265 -11.86 4.94 0.89
N ARG A 266 -11.75 6.21 1.21
CA ARG A 266 -11.47 6.66 2.57
C ARG A 266 -12.65 7.35 3.24
N ARG A 267 -13.53 7.98 2.45
CA ARG A 267 -14.59 8.86 2.98
C ARG A 267 -15.99 8.41 2.62
N ASN A 268 -16.15 7.85 1.42
CA ASN A 268 -17.44 7.45 0.89
C ASN A 268 -17.32 6.13 0.10
N PRO A 269 -17.14 5.00 0.79
CA PRO A 269 -16.90 3.69 0.15
C PRO A 269 -18.15 3.09 -0.50
N LEU A 270 -19.31 3.72 -0.39
CA LEU A 270 -20.63 3.26 -0.90
C LEU A 270 -21.06 1.89 -0.37
N THR A 271 -20.55 1.44 0.77
CA THR A 271 -20.84 0.14 1.37
C THR A 271 -22.07 0.20 2.27
N PRO A 272 -23.15 -0.61 2.01
CA PRO A 272 -24.41 -0.49 2.73
C PRO A 272 -24.36 -0.79 4.24
N TRP A 273 -23.42 -1.65 4.67
CA TRP A 273 -23.25 -2.03 6.09
C TRP A 273 -22.40 -1.06 6.90
N LEU A 274 -21.77 -0.08 6.26
CA LEU A 274 -20.98 0.94 6.95
C LEU A 274 -21.80 2.19 7.25
N THR A 275 -21.98 2.47 8.52
CA THR A 275 -22.61 3.72 8.94
C THR A 275 -21.65 4.90 8.87
N PRO A 276 -22.14 6.14 8.72
CA PRO A 276 -21.28 7.33 8.79
C PRO A 276 -20.49 7.44 10.10
N ALA A 277 -20.99 6.86 11.20
CA ALA A 277 -20.28 6.82 12.48
C ALA A 277 -19.05 5.90 12.42
N MET A 278 -19.17 4.73 11.76
CA MET A 278 -18.07 3.79 11.58
C MET A 278 -16.96 4.41 10.70
N VAL A 279 -17.33 4.98 9.56
CA VAL A 279 -16.37 5.67 8.68
C VAL A 279 -15.66 6.81 9.42
N ARG A 280 -16.41 7.61 10.18
CA ARG A 280 -15.83 8.67 11.01
C ARG A 280 -14.86 8.11 12.06
N ARG A 281 -15.21 7.01 12.72
CA ARG A 281 -14.36 6.36 13.73
C ARG A 281 -13.01 5.96 13.15
N ILE A 282 -13.02 5.33 11.97
CA ILE A 282 -11.82 4.94 11.23
C ILE A 282 -10.98 6.19 10.90
N ARG A 283 -11.60 7.22 10.34
CA ARG A 283 -10.92 8.46 9.93
C ARG A 283 -10.35 9.26 11.10
N ASP A 284 -11.06 9.32 12.20
CA ASP A 284 -10.60 10.01 13.41
C ASP A 284 -9.40 9.26 14.03
N PHE A 285 -9.43 7.92 14.06
CA PHE A 285 -8.27 7.12 14.47
C PHE A 285 -7.07 7.36 13.56
N GLU A 286 -7.23 7.29 12.24
CA GLU A 286 -6.16 7.56 11.26
C GLU A 286 -5.56 8.96 11.44
N THR A 287 -6.39 9.98 11.67
CA THR A 287 -5.94 11.35 11.93
C THR A 287 -5.02 11.41 13.15
N VAL A 288 -5.39 10.75 14.25
CA VAL A 288 -4.58 10.72 15.48
C VAL A 288 -3.32 9.87 15.30
N LEU A 289 -3.43 8.72 14.61
CA LEU A 289 -2.31 7.84 14.31
C LEU A 289 -1.22 8.59 13.52
N ASN A 290 -1.62 9.26 12.42
CA ASN A 290 -0.69 10.00 11.55
C ASN A 290 -0.11 11.25 12.24
N ALA A 291 -0.84 11.87 13.16
CA ALA A 291 -0.30 12.93 13.98
C ALA A 291 0.76 12.41 14.97
N ARG A 292 0.51 11.25 15.61
CA ARG A 292 1.46 10.63 16.54
C ARG A 292 2.70 10.06 15.85
N PHE A 293 2.50 9.48 14.67
CA PHE A 293 3.54 8.85 13.86
C PHE A 293 3.52 9.43 12.44
N PRO A 294 4.02 10.67 12.25
CA PRO A 294 4.12 11.25 10.91
C PRO A 294 5.01 10.39 10.02
N THR A 295 4.54 10.10 8.83
CA THR A 295 5.19 9.20 7.87
C THR A 295 6.50 9.80 7.31
N VAL A 296 7.44 8.95 6.89
CA VAL A 296 8.66 9.42 6.19
C VAL A 296 8.34 9.90 4.78
N SER A 297 7.27 9.38 4.18
CA SER A 297 6.76 9.82 2.88
C SER A 297 6.26 11.27 2.90
N ASP A 298 5.92 11.82 4.08
CA ASP A 298 5.55 13.22 4.22
C ASP A 298 6.76 14.16 4.22
N THR A 299 7.23 14.49 3.03
CA THR A 299 8.38 15.38 2.82
C THR A 299 8.07 16.87 2.99
N LYS A 300 6.80 17.24 3.21
CA LYS A 300 6.35 18.64 3.30
C LYS A 300 6.37 19.20 4.73
N LEU A 301 6.46 18.34 5.74
CA LEU A 301 6.48 18.77 7.14
C LEU A 301 7.90 19.16 7.59
N SER A 302 8.03 20.37 8.14
CA SER A 302 9.24 20.75 8.88
C SER A 302 9.35 20.00 10.21
N ASP A 303 10.56 19.95 10.79
CA ASP A 303 10.81 19.26 12.07
C ASP A 303 9.95 19.83 13.22
N LEU A 304 9.76 21.16 13.25
CA LEU A 304 8.90 21.80 14.25
C LEU A 304 7.44 21.36 14.09
N GLN A 305 6.92 21.39 12.87
CA GLN A 305 5.57 20.95 12.56
C GLN A 305 5.36 19.49 12.95
N ARG A 306 6.33 18.64 12.63
CA ARG A 306 6.33 17.23 12.99
C ARG A 306 6.28 17.03 14.52
N ARG A 307 7.11 17.72 15.28
CA ARG A 307 7.12 17.64 16.76
C ARG A 307 5.81 18.11 17.39
N VAL A 308 5.22 19.21 16.91
CA VAL A 308 3.94 19.72 17.42
C VAL A 308 2.83 18.72 17.15
N MET A 309 2.74 18.17 15.93
CA MET A 309 1.76 17.14 15.59
C MET A 309 1.94 15.89 16.47
N GLN A 310 3.18 15.44 16.68
CA GLN A 310 3.49 14.29 17.54
C GLN A 310 3.06 14.51 19.00
N ALA A 311 3.28 15.70 19.54
CA ALA A 311 2.88 16.02 20.92
C ALA A 311 1.36 15.94 21.10
N LEU A 312 0.61 16.55 20.19
CA LEU A 312 -0.87 16.53 20.21
C LEU A 312 -1.42 15.12 19.97
N GLY A 313 -0.89 14.43 18.96
CA GLY A 313 -1.28 13.07 18.66
C GLY A 313 -0.97 12.11 19.79
N SER A 314 0.14 12.30 20.52
CA SER A 314 0.55 11.45 21.65
C SER A 314 -0.49 11.41 22.78
N LEU A 315 -1.01 12.56 23.18
CA LEU A 315 -2.01 12.61 24.26
C LEU A 315 -3.24 11.78 23.89
N ARG A 316 -3.82 12.02 22.72
CA ARG A 316 -4.99 11.28 22.25
C ARG A 316 -4.72 9.79 22.02
N TYR A 317 -3.57 9.47 21.44
CA TYR A 317 -3.19 8.10 21.14
C TYR A 317 -3.03 7.24 22.41
N HIS A 318 -2.39 7.78 23.46
CA HIS A 318 -2.20 7.07 24.73
C HIS A 318 -3.48 6.98 25.56
N THR A 319 -4.32 8.02 25.56
CA THR A 319 -5.61 8.01 26.27
C THR A 319 -6.69 7.22 25.54
N GLY A 320 -6.49 6.85 24.25
CA GLY A 320 -7.48 6.16 23.43
C GLY A 320 -8.64 7.06 22.97
N ILE A 321 -8.54 8.39 23.14
CA ILE A 321 -9.57 9.34 22.74
C ILE A 321 -9.35 9.75 21.29
N PHE A 322 -9.90 8.97 20.37
CA PHE A 322 -9.74 9.25 18.93
C PHE A 322 -10.85 10.14 18.36
N SER A 323 -12.05 10.14 18.96
CA SER A 323 -13.20 10.86 18.42
C SER A 323 -12.97 12.37 18.33
N PHE A 324 -13.39 12.96 17.22
CA PHE A 324 -13.40 14.39 16.96
C PHE A 324 -12.05 15.10 17.20
N PRO A 325 -10.96 14.73 16.53
CA PRO A 325 -9.64 15.36 16.68
C PRO A 325 -9.60 16.73 15.97
N TYR A 326 -10.47 17.66 16.37
CA TYR A 326 -10.65 18.94 15.70
C TYR A 326 -9.40 19.83 15.74
N GLU A 327 -8.65 19.80 16.84
CA GLU A 327 -7.41 20.55 16.99
C GLU A 327 -6.33 20.07 16.01
N ILE A 328 -6.22 18.74 15.79
CA ILE A 328 -5.30 18.16 14.82
C ILE A 328 -5.74 18.54 13.40
N LYS A 329 -7.03 18.36 13.08
CA LYS A 329 -7.60 18.74 11.77
C LYS A 329 -7.47 20.25 11.49
N ALA A 330 -7.65 21.09 12.49
CA ALA A 330 -7.48 22.53 12.35
C ALA A 330 -6.03 22.90 12.05
N LEU A 331 -5.06 22.31 12.76
CA LEU A 331 -3.64 22.52 12.47
C LEU A 331 -3.27 22.02 11.06
N GLN A 332 -3.72 20.86 10.67
CA GLN A 332 -3.52 20.34 9.32
C GLN A 332 -4.06 21.31 8.27
N LYS A 333 -5.26 21.82 8.45
CA LYS A 333 -5.91 22.71 7.48
C LYS A 333 -5.28 24.11 7.43
N PHE A 334 -5.05 24.73 8.58
CA PHE A 334 -4.72 26.18 8.64
C PHE A 334 -3.23 26.47 8.76
N TRP A 335 -2.47 25.62 9.48
CA TRP A 335 -1.05 25.86 9.71
C TRP A 335 -0.16 25.07 8.77
N LEU A 336 -0.49 23.79 8.52
CA LEU A 336 0.33 22.97 7.66
C LEU A 336 -0.01 23.16 6.19
N ARG A 337 -1.20 23.70 5.86
CA ARG A 337 -1.81 23.65 4.53
C ARG A 337 -1.70 22.25 3.91
N TYR A 338 -1.76 21.27 4.78
CA TYR A 338 -1.52 19.87 4.47
C TYR A 338 -2.84 19.22 4.09
N ARG A 339 -2.94 18.81 2.87
CA ARG A 339 -3.85 17.73 2.55
C ARG A 339 -3.13 16.46 2.96
N GLN A 340 -3.78 15.56 3.74
CA GLN A 340 -3.27 14.20 3.89
C GLN A 340 -2.88 13.73 2.50
N PRO A 341 -1.76 13.00 2.32
CA PRO A 341 -1.47 12.40 1.04
C PRO A 341 -2.76 11.70 0.59
N GLU A 342 -3.43 12.27 -0.38
CA GLU A 342 -4.28 11.46 -1.20
C GLU A 342 -3.29 10.43 -1.68
N THR A 343 -3.52 9.16 -1.43
CA THR A 343 -2.76 8.10 -2.06
C THR A 343 -2.75 8.45 -3.52
N GLU A 344 -1.63 9.05 -3.95
CA GLU A 344 -1.41 9.34 -5.34
C GLU A 344 -1.35 7.99 -6.01
N GLY A 345 -2.31 7.71 -6.83
CA GLY A 345 -2.28 6.67 -7.82
C GLY A 345 -2.58 5.26 -7.30
N MET A 346 -3.82 4.96 -7.13
CA MET A 346 -4.31 3.75 -7.80
C MET A 346 -5.30 4.14 -8.86
#